data_105af3d3800919686388befbd61f5275
#
_entry.id   105af3d3800919686388befbd61f5275
#
_cell.length_a   1.000
_cell.length_b   1.000
_cell.length_c   1.000
_cell.angle_alpha   90.00
_cell.angle_beta   90.00
_cell.angle_gamma   90.00
#
_symmetry.space_group_name_H-M   'P 1'
#
loop_
_entity.id
_entity.type
_entity.pdbx_description
1 polymer ?
#
loop_
_entity_poly.entity_id
_entity_poly.type
_entity_poly.pdbx_seq_one_letter_code
_entity_poly.pdbx_strand_id
1 'polypeptide(L)'
;MKRPEDEMIVPEGWGFVETIDRRDFMRLTGAGLLVAIAFAPKGALAKPVWNPAGLQRPNPDFNAFVHVGADGRVTLMVGKIEMGQGASTSLPQLAAEELNVPLSMVDIVMGDTDLCPFDMGTFGSLSIRVLGPVLRAASAEGRAVLVQMASEKLGVPVDGLEVVDGVVRAKADPSKKVSYGELTAGKKIERKLTGPAAVEKVEQFTLVGRTQARR
;
A
#
# COMPACT_ATOMS: atom_id res chain seq x y z
N MET A 1 -10.75 -22.11 22.11
CA MET A 1 -9.85 -23.08 21.51
C MET A 1 -9.75 -22.70 20.03
N LYS A 2 -8.65 -22.04 19.61
CA LYS A 2 -8.43 -21.62 18.21
C LYS A 2 -8.16 -22.87 17.38
N ARG A 3 -8.77 -22.98 16.21
CA ARG A 3 -8.49 -24.07 15.27
C ARG A 3 -7.24 -23.75 14.47
N PRO A 4 -6.35 -24.72 14.16
CA PRO A 4 -5.11 -24.49 13.40
C PRO A 4 -5.33 -23.90 12.00
N GLU A 5 -6.51 -24.10 11.44
CA GLU A 5 -6.92 -23.58 10.14
C GLU A 5 -7.29 -22.09 10.12
N ASP A 6 -7.38 -21.45 11.30
CA ASP A 6 -7.70 -20.02 11.41
C ASP A 6 -6.44 -19.14 11.43
N GLU A 7 -5.24 -19.73 11.39
CA GLU A 7 -3.97 -18.99 11.32
C GLU A 7 -3.55 -18.79 9.86
N MET A 8 -3.34 -17.52 9.52
CA MET A 8 -2.78 -17.15 8.24
C MET A 8 -1.31 -17.58 8.20
N ILE A 9 -0.98 -18.62 7.42
CA ILE A 9 0.39 -19.14 7.30
C ILE A 9 1.23 -18.10 6.54
N VAL A 10 2.15 -17.48 7.26
CA VAL A 10 3.20 -16.63 6.67
C VAL A 10 4.36 -17.53 6.28
N PRO A 11 4.84 -17.54 5.01
CA PRO A 11 5.97 -18.39 4.62
C PRO A 11 7.27 -18.04 5.32
N GLU A 12 8.11 -19.06 5.56
CA GLU A 12 9.46 -18.91 6.12
C GLU A 12 10.28 -17.86 5.37
N GLY A 13 10.85 -16.91 6.11
CA GLY A 13 11.68 -15.82 5.58
C GLY A 13 11.03 -14.43 5.65
N TRP A 14 9.82 -14.32 6.19
CA TRP A 14 9.14 -13.05 6.44
C TRP A 14 9.19 -12.73 7.93
N GLY A 15 9.90 -11.66 8.31
CA GLY A 15 9.90 -11.15 9.68
C GLY A 15 8.53 -10.57 10.02
N PHE A 16 7.96 -11.07 11.09
CA PHE A 16 6.79 -10.62 11.85
C PHE A 16 5.80 -9.67 11.16
N VAL A 17 4.81 -10.24 10.53
CA VAL A 17 3.45 -9.74 10.64
C VAL A 17 2.91 -10.38 11.94
N GLU A 18 2.66 -9.60 13.00
CA GLU A 18 1.75 -10.06 14.04
C GLU A 18 0.49 -10.51 13.33
N THR A 19 0.07 -11.72 13.60
CA THR A 19 -1.09 -12.33 12.96
C THR A 19 -2.31 -11.46 13.23
N ILE A 20 -2.69 -10.65 12.24
CA ILE A 20 -4.00 -10.03 12.26
C ILE A 20 -5.00 -11.20 12.27
N ASP A 21 -5.80 -11.29 13.32
CA ASP A 21 -6.85 -12.29 13.41
C ASP A 21 -7.74 -12.15 12.16
N ARG A 22 -8.10 -13.28 11.56
CA ARG A 22 -8.96 -13.35 10.36
C ARG A 22 -10.25 -12.53 10.54
N ARG A 23 -10.73 -12.40 11.79
CA ARG A 23 -11.90 -11.62 12.16
C ARG A 23 -11.64 -10.11 12.13
N ASP A 24 -10.48 -9.68 12.59
CA ASP A 24 -10.08 -8.28 12.58
C ASP A 24 -9.71 -7.82 11.17
N PHE A 25 -9.07 -8.69 10.41
CA PHE A 25 -8.87 -8.50 8.97
C PHE A 25 -10.21 -8.35 8.22
N MET A 26 -11.21 -9.19 8.53
CA MET A 26 -12.54 -9.12 7.90
C MET A 26 -13.33 -7.86 8.30
N ARG A 27 -13.09 -7.33 9.51
CA ARG A 27 -13.68 -6.05 9.95
C ARG A 27 -13.06 -4.85 9.24
N LEU A 28 -11.76 -4.94 8.97
CA LEU A 28 -10.99 -3.88 8.33
C LEU A 28 -11.26 -3.74 6.84
N THR A 29 -11.42 -4.85 6.14
CA THR A 29 -11.30 -4.84 4.68
C THR A 29 -12.63 -4.91 3.95
N GLY A 30 -13.72 -5.37 4.57
CA GLY A 30 -14.90 -5.65 3.77
C GLY A 30 -14.54 -6.42 2.48
N ALA A 31 -15.22 -6.17 1.38
CA ALA A 31 -14.76 -6.59 0.05
C ALA A 31 -13.71 -5.58 -0.48
N GLY A 32 -12.55 -6.05 -0.94
CA GLY A 32 -11.51 -5.18 -1.46
C GLY A 32 -10.19 -5.88 -1.76
N LEU A 33 -9.25 -5.12 -2.30
CA LEU A 33 -7.85 -5.52 -2.48
C LEU A 33 -7.05 -5.00 -1.29
N LEU A 34 -6.44 -5.89 -0.52
CA LEU A 34 -5.44 -5.53 0.47
C LEU A 34 -4.05 -5.88 -0.05
N VAL A 35 -3.19 -4.89 -0.17
CA VAL A 35 -1.76 -5.08 -0.40
C VAL A 35 -1.06 -4.88 0.93
N ALA A 36 -0.70 -5.99 1.57
CA ALA A 36 0.15 -6.00 2.75
C ALA A 36 1.61 -6.07 2.32
N ILE A 37 2.42 -5.17 2.83
CA ILE A 37 3.83 -5.13 2.51
C ILE A 37 4.63 -5.37 3.76
N ALA A 38 5.22 -6.54 3.83
CA ALA A 38 6.38 -6.78 4.64
C ALA A 38 7.60 -6.62 3.73
N PHE A 39 8.35 -5.56 3.90
CA PHE A 39 9.54 -5.31 3.11
C PHE A 39 10.78 -5.66 3.92
N ALA A 40 11.45 -6.73 3.54
CA ALA A 40 12.87 -6.91 3.81
C ALA A 40 13.58 -7.04 2.47
N PRO A 41 14.01 -5.94 1.83
CA PRO A 41 14.90 -6.07 0.69
C PRO A 41 16.21 -6.66 1.20
N LYS A 42 16.49 -7.92 0.83
CA LYS A 42 17.82 -8.50 1.04
C LYS A 42 18.83 -7.58 0.36
N GLY A 43 19.52 -6.74 1.15
CA GLY A 43 20.67 -5.95 0.71
C GLY A 43 20.54 -4.43 0.72
N ALA A 44 19.36 -3.81 0.69
CA ALA A 44 19.25 -2.35 0.55
C ALA A 44 19.14 -1.57 1.88
N LEU A 45 18.77 -2.19 2.99
CA LEU A 45 18.66 -1.55 4.31
C LEU A 45 19.42 -2.34 5.41
N ALA A 46 20.40 -3.15 5.03
CA ALA A 46 21.15 -4.03 5.94
C ALA A 46 22.12 -3.28 6.88
N LYS A 47 22.09 -1.97 6.97
CA LYS A 47 22.81 -1.26 8.03
C LYS A 47 21.78 -0.70 9.00
N PRO A 48 21.77 -1.14 10.26
CA PRO A 48 20.91 -0.57 11.28
C PRO A 48 21.28 0.91 11.40
N VAL A 49 20.33 1.79 11.10
CA VAL A 49 20.54 3.24 11.10
C VAL A 49 20.81 3.77 12.50
N TRP A 50 20.59 2.99 13.54
CA TRP A 50 20.99 3.25 14.92
C TRP A 50 20.36 2.21 15.87
N ASN A 51 21.20 1.50 16.62
CA ASN A 51 20.77 0.63 17.71
C ASN A 51 21.52 0.99 18.99
N PRO A 52 21.06 1.99 19.77
CA PRO A 52 21.78 2.45 20.95
C PRO A 52 21.78 1.47 22.12
N ALA A 53 20.96 0.43 22.09
CA ALA A 53 20.76 -0.46 23.21
C ALA A 53 21.22 -1.91 22.96
N GLY A 54 21.80 -2.22 21.78
CA GLY A 54 22.16 -3.62 21.46
C GLY A 54 20.98 -4.58 21.45
N LEU A 55 19.75 -4.07 21.46
CA LEU A 55 18.56 -4.89 21.41
C LEU A 55 18.49 -5.51 20.02
N GLN A 56 18.60 -6.81 19.93
CA GLN A 56 18.22 -7.57 18.74
C GLN A 56 16.71 -7.44 18.58
N ARG A 57 16.29 -6.29 18.02
CA ARG A 57 14.94 -6.18 17.52
C ARG A 57 14.89 -6.86 16.16
N PRO A 58 13.88 -7.65 15.87
CA PRO A 58 13.64 -8.07 14.50
C PRO A 58 13.68 -6.82 13.63
N ASN A 59 14.27 -6.94 12.46
CA ASN A 59 14.42 -5.91 11.45
C ASN A 59 13.19 -5.00 11.49
N PRO A 60 13.31 -3.67 11.62
CA PRO A 60 12.14 -2.82 11.65
C PRO A 60 11.51 -2.87 10.26
N ASP A 61 10.64 -3.81 10.07
CA ASP A 61 9.80 -3.87 8.89
C ASP A 61 8.86 -2.67 8.98
N PHE A 62 9.16 -1.65 8.19
CA PHE A 62 8.25 -0.53 8.00
C PHE A 62 7.06 -1.05 7.20
N ASN A 63 6.10 -1.59 7.91
CA ASN A 63 4.90 -2.12 7.30
C ASN A 63 3.93 -0.97 7.00
N ALA A 64 3.41 -0.95 5.81
CA ALA A 64 2.27 -0.14 5.45
C ALA A 64 1.25 -1.04 4.76
N PHE A 65 -0.01 -0.84 5.10
CA PHE A 65 -1.11 -1.46 4.38
C PHE A 65 -1.73 -0.47 3.41
N VAL A 66 -1.95 -0.92 2.19
CA VAL A 66 -2.70 -0.21 1.17
C VAL A 66 -3.94 -1.04 0.86
N HIS A 67 -5.10 -0.53 1.19
CA HIS A 67 -6.38 -1.16 0.92
C HIS A 67 -7.14 -0.38 -0.15
N VAL A 68 -7.62 -1.07 -1.19
CA VAL A 68 -8.50 -0.50 -2.21
C VAL A 68 -9.88 -1.14 -2.05
N GLY A 69 -10.84 -0.35 -1.61
CA GLY A 69 -12.20 -0.78 -1.32
C GLY A 69 -13.05 -1.02 -2.57
N ALA A 70 -14.22 -1.64 -2.36
CA ALA A 70 -15.21 -1.87 -3.42
C ALA A 70 -15.82 -0.57 -3.99
N ASP A 71 -15.69 0.52 -3.28
CA ASP A 71 -16.07 1.88 -3.71
C ASP A 71 -14.96 2.59 -4.50
N GLY A 72 -13.80 1.93 -4.66
CA GLY A 72 -12.62 2.47 -5.32
C GLY A 72 -11.78 3.39 -4.43
N ARG A 73 -12.19 3.67 -3.19
CA ARG A 73 -11.39 4.45 -2.25
C ARG A 73 -10.17 3.67 -1.79
N VAL A 74 -9.11 4.38 -1.53
CA VAL A 74 -7.85 3.83 -1.02
C VAL A 74 -7.73 4.21 0.45
N THR A 75 -7.47 3.26 1.32
CA THR A 75 -7.17 3.48 2.73
C THR A 75 -5.73 3.05 3.00
N LEU A 76 -4.94 3.97 3.50
CA LEU A 76 -3.59 3.70 3.99
C LEU A 76 -3.65 3.48 5.49
N MET A 77 -2.99 2.43 5.97
CA MET A 77 -2.84 2.14 7.39
C MET A 77 -1.36 2.14 7.73
N VAL A 78 -0.91 3.13 8.49
CA VAL A 78 0.51 3.34 8.77
C VAL A 78 0.74 3.58 10.27
N GLY A 79 1.80 2.99 10.82
CA GLY A 79 2.14 3.16 12.24
C GLY A 79 2.77 4.53 12.58
N LYS A 80 3.04 5.38 11.59
CA LYS A 80 3.48 6.77 11.81
C LYS A 80 2.32 7.62 12.37
N ILE A 81 2.66 8.68 13.09
CA ILE A 81 1.67 9.63 13.60
C ILE A 81 1.88 11.03 13.03
N GLU A 82 0.81 11.82 12.97
CA GLU A 82 0.85 13.23 12.64
C GLU A 82 1.16 14.05 13.91
N MET A 83 2.18 14.89 13.84
CA MET A 83 2.61 15.78 14.95
C MET A 83 2.75 17.23 14.47
N GLY A 84 2.09 17.58 13.37
CA GLY A 84 2.20 18.91 12.73
C GLY A 84 3.20 18.95 11.57
N GLN A 85 3.88 17.82 11.25
CA GLN A 85 4.86 17.76 10.16
C GLN A 85 4.23 17.52 8.77
N GLY A 86 2.92 17.26 8.69
CA GLY A 86 2.20 17.10 7.42
C GLY A 86 2.27 15.70 6.82
N ALA A 87 2.60 14.67 7.61
CA ALA A 87 2.64 13.28 7.15
C ALA A 87 1.26 12.78 6.70
N SER A 88 0.20 13.24 7.36
CA SER A 88 -1.21 12.96 6.99
C SER A 88 -1.60 13.48 5.58
N THR A 89 -0.81 14.38 5.02
CA THR A 89 -0.99 14.89 3.65
C THR A 89 0.02 14.26 2.69
N SER A 90 1.29 14.21 3.07
CA SER A 90 2.37 13.80 2.16
C SER A 90 2.40 12.30 1.89
N LEU A 91 2.04 11.45 2.86
CA LEU A 91 1.96 10.00 2.62
C LEU A 91 0.84 9.63 1.65
N PRO A 92 -0.41 10.16 1.78
CA PRO A 92 -1.43 9.99 0.77
C PRO A 92 -1.05 10.49 -0.63
N GLN A 93 -0.30 11.59 -0.75
CA GLN A 93 0.18 12.05 -2.06
C GLN A 93 1.05 11.01 -2.75
N LEU A 94 1.98 10.36 -2.02
CA LEU A 94 2.86 9.33 -2.58
C LEU A 94 2.07 8.11 -3.07
N ALA A 95 1.05 7.69 -2.31
CA ALA A 95 0.21 6.56 -2.71
C ALA A 95 -0.72 6.92 -3.88
N ALA A 96 -1.32 8.10 -3.85
CA ALA A 96 -2.20 8.59 -4.92
C ALA A 96 -1.46 8.68 -6.26
N GLU A 97 -0.22 9.18 -6.24
CA GLU A 97 0.66 9.24 -7.40
C GLU A 97 0.85 7.84 -8.01
N GLU A 98 1.31 6.88 -7.21
CA GLU A 98 1.62 5.53 -7.69
C GLU A 98 0.38 4.73 -8.12
N LEU A 99 -0.77 4.98 -7.50
CA LEU A 99 -2.04 4.33 -7.85
C LEU A 99 -2.78 5.02 -9.00
N ASN A 100 -2.32 6.19 -9.43
CA ASN A 100 -3.00 7.07 -10.38
C ASN A 100 -4.47 7.33 -9.97
N VAL A 101 -4.68 7.73 -8.71
CA VAL A 101 -5.99 8.12 -8.17
C VAL A 101 -5.96 9.57 -7.68
N PRO A 102 -7.10 10.28 -7.70
CA PRO A 102 -7.17 11.60 -7.08
C PRO A 102 -6.83 11.53 -5.58
N LEU A 103 -6.13 12.53 -5.06
CA LEU A 103 -5.80 12.60 -3.63
C LEU A 103 -7.04 12.53 -2.73
N SER A 104 -8.19 13.04 -3.19
CA SER A 104 -9.48 12.98 -2.50
C SER A 104 -10.02 11.54 -2.31
N MET A 105 -9.52 10.59 -3.09
CA MET A 105 -9.88 9.17 -2.99
C MET A 105 -9.00 8.41 -1.99
N VAL A 106 -7.97 9.04 -1.42
CA VAL A 106 -7.04 8.39 -0.49
C VAL A 106 -7.29 8.86 0.92
N ASP A 107 -7.66 7.96 1.81
CA ASP A 107 -7.75 8.16 3.25
C ASP A 107 -6.51 7.58 3.94
N ILE A 108 -6.24 8.04 5.15
CA ILE A 108 -5.11 7.53 5.94
C ILE A 108 -5.52 7.34 7.40
N VAL A 109 -5.21 6.17 7.94
CA VAL A 109 -5.28 5.86 9.37
C VAL A 109 -3.84 5.83 9.88
N MET A 110 -3.56 6.55 10.96
CA MET A 110 -2.21 6.73 11.49
C MET A 110 -2.14 6.36 12.95
N GLY A 111 -1.16 5.51 13.29
CA GLY A 111 -0.82 5.22 14.69
C GLY A 111 -1.90 4.52 15.50
N ASP A 112 -2.93 3.99 14.86
CA ASP A 112 -3.93 3.15 15.48
C ASP A 112 -3.34 1.76 15.72
N THR A 113 -3.28 1.32 16.99
CA THR A 113 -2.61 0.07 17.38
C THR A 113 -3.39 -1.18 17.00
N ASP A 114 -4.68 -1.05 16.70
CA ASP A 114 -5.54 -2.15 16.30
C ASP A 114 -5.58 -2.32 14.76
N LEU A 115 -5.38 -1.22 14.03
CA LEU A 115 -5.55 -1.16 12.58
C LEU A 115 -4.23 -1.04 11.82
N CYS A 116 -3.24 -0.39 12.41
CA CYS A 116 -1.99 -0.09 11.72
C CYS A 116 -0.91 -1.13 12.07
N PRO A 117 -0.02 -1.45 11.12
CA PRO A 117 1.12 -2.31 11.40
C PRO A 117 2.06 -1.64 12.39
N PHE A 118 2.85 -2.48 13.08
CA PHE A 118 3.87 -1.99 14.00
C PHE A 118 4.83 -1.03 13.30
N ASP A 119 5.10 0.09 13.95
CA ASP A 119 6.14 1.06 13.56
C ASP A 119 6.96 1.44 14.80
N MET A 120 8.27 1.55 14.62
CA MET A 120 9.17 1.87 15.75
C MET A 120 9.08 3.32 16.22
N GLY A 121 8.24 4.14 15.60
CA GLY A 121 7.96 5.51 16.01
C GLY A 121 8.18 6.57 14.93
N THR A 122 7.66 7.76 15.21
CA THR A 122 7.74 8.93 14.33
C THR A 122 8.83 9.88 14.83
N PHE A 123 10.05 9.72 14.33
CA PHE A 123 11.23 10.50 14.70
C PHE A 123 12.30 10.44 13.58
N GLY A 124 13.36 11.21 13.69
CA GLY A 124 14.55 11.10 12.84
C GLY A 124 14.29 11.31 11.34
N SER A 125 13.23 12.02 10.96
CA SER A 125 12.81 12.23 9.56
C SER A 125 12.53 10.91 8.81
N LEU A 126 12.03 9.88 9.50
CA LEU A 126 11.84 8.55 8.93
C LEU A 126 10.51 8.41 8.18
N SER A 127 9.53 9.31 8.38
CA SER A 127 8.20 9.17 7.76
C SER A 127 8.26 9.16 6.24
N ILE A 128 8.85 10.17 5.61
CA ILE A 128 8.95 10.21 4.15
C ILE A 128 10.19 9.48 3.64
N ARG A 129 11.34 9.66 4.30
CA ARG A 129 12.61 9.11 3.84
C ARG A 129 12.65 7.58 3.83
N VAL A 130 11.99 6.93 4.78
CA VAL A 130 12.04 5.47 4.96
C VAL A 130 10.71 4.83 4.61
N LEU A 131 9.59 5.27 5.21
CA LEU A 131 8.28 4.73 4.88
C LEU A 131 7.81 5.12 3.47
N GLY A 132 8.16 6.32 3.00
CA GLY A 132 7.74 6.80 1.68
C GLY A 132 8.08 5.84 0.53
N PRO A 133 9.34 5.40 0.36
CA PRO A 133 9.71 4.43 -0.67
C PRO A 133 8.96 3.09 -0.54
N VAL A 134 8.74 2.62 0.68
CA VAL A 134 7.98 1.38 0.95
C VAL A 134 6.53 1.54 0.50
N LEU A 135 5.89 2.65 0.89
CA LEU A 135 4.51 2.95 0.52
C LEU A 135 4.34 3.11 -1.00
N ARG A 136 5.31 3.76 -1.67
CA ARG A 136 5.33 3.87 -3.12
C ARG A 136 5.40 2.50 -3.79
N ALA A 137 6.33 1.64 -3.37
CA ALA A 137 6.47 0.30 -3.92
C ALA A 137 5.17 -0.52 -3.76
N ALA A 138 4.53 -0.38 -2.61
CA ALA A 138 3.24 -0.98 -2.32
C ALA A 138 2.13 -0.56 -3.25
N SER A 139 2.02 0.73 -3.38
CA SER A 139 0.98 1.34 -4.21
C SER A 139 1.19 0.99 -5.68
N ALA A 140 2.44 0.99 -6.17
CA ALA A 140 2.78 0.57 -7.53
C ALA A 140 2.45 -0.91 -7.78
N GLU A 141 2.72 -1.79 -6.83
CA GLU A 141 2.33 -3.20 -6.92
C GLU A 141 0.80 -3.36 -6.93
N GLY A 142 0.10 -2.63 -6.05
CA GLY A 142 -1.35 -2.59 -6.05
C GLY A 142 -1.93 -2.19 -7.41
N ARG A 143 -1.36 -1.15 -8.02
CA ARG A 143 -1.72 -0.73 -9.38
C ARG A 143 -1.46 -1.85 -10.40
N ALA A 144 -0.29 -2.50 -10.35
CA ALA A 144 0.06 -3.57 -11.29
C ALA A 144 -0.94 -4.73 -11.21
N VAL A 145 -1.33 -5.14 -10.00
CA VAL A 145 -2.35 -6.17 -9.79
C VAL A 145 -3.70 -5.76 -10.39
N LEU A 146 -4.15 -4.53 -10.11
CA LEU A 146 -5.42 -4.03 -10.62
C LEU A 146 -5.42 -3.92 -12.15
N VAL A 147 -4.33 -3.48 -12.75
CA VAL A 147 -4.17 -3.44 -14.22
C VAL A 147 -4.16 -4.84 -14.81
N GLN A 148 -3.52 -5.82 -14.17
CA GLN A 148 -3.57 -7.22 -14.61
C GLN A 148 -4.99 -7.78 -14.57
N MET A 149 -5.75 -7.51 -13.50
CA MET A 149 -7.16 -7.92 -13.40
C MET A 149 -8.03 -7.24 -14.46
N ALA A 150 -7.75 -5.98 -14.76
CA ALA A 150 -8.43 -5.25 -15.82
C ALA A 150 -8.12 -5.84 -17.19
N SER A 151 -6.86 -6.22 -17.44
CA SER A 151 -6.44 -6.90 -18.66
C SER A 151 -7.25 -8.17 -18.91
N GLU A 152 -7.42 -9.00 -17.90
CA GLU A 152 -8.22 -10.22 -17.96
C GLU A 152 -9.72 -9.91 -18.21
N LYS A 153 -10.27 -8.90 -17.52
CA LYS A 153 -11.69 -8.54 -17.62
C LYS A 153 -12.05 -7.88 -18.95
N LEU A 154 -11.16 -7.04 -19.47
CA LEU A 154 -11.40 -6.28 -20.71
C LEU A 154 -10.93 -7.02 -21.98
N GLY A 155 -10.14 -8.09 -21.83
CA GLY A 155 -9.52 -8.81 -22.94
C GLY A 155 -8.50 -7.96 -23.71
N VAL A 156 -7.79 -7.05 -23.00
CA VAL A 156 -6.79 -6.13 -23.58
C VAL A 156 -5.45 -6.38 -22.89
N PRO A 157 -4.35 -6.56 -23.63
CA PRO A 157 -3.02 -6.71 -23.03
C PRO A 157 -2.66 -5.53 -22.11
N VAL A 158 -1.89 -5.77 -21.05
CA VAL A 158 -1.48 -4.76 -20.07
C VAL A 158 -0.89 -3.51 -20.71
N ASP A 159 -0.03 -3.68 -21.72
CA ASP A 159 0.61 -2.57 -22.45
C ASP A 159 -0.40 -1.70 -23.23
N GLY A 160 -1.56 -2.25 -23.55
CA GLY A 160 -2.68 -1.56 -24.18
C GLY A 160 -3.57 -0.80 -23.21
N LEU A 161 -3.29 -0.86 -21.91
CA LEU A 161 -4.07 -0.23 -20.86
C LEU A 161 -3.36 1.01 -20.30
N GLU A 162 -4.15 1.91 -19.75
CA GLU A 162 -3.70 3.05 -18.93
C GLU A 162 -4.62 3.24 -17.75
N VAL A 163 -4.15 3.90 -16.70
CA VAL A 163 -4.94 4.24 -15.51
C VAL A 163 -5.10 5.74 -15.44
N VAL A 164 -6.33 6.19 -15.28
CA VAL A 164 -6.66 7.60 -15.06
C VAL A 164 -7.71 7.67 -13.95
N ASP A 165 -7.41 8.38 -12.88
CA ASP A 165 -8.32 8.62 -11.75
C ASP A 165 -8.94 7.32 -11.18
N GLY A 166 -8.14 6.25 -11.06
CA GLY A 166 -8.59 4.96 -10.53
C GLY A 166 -9.46 4.15 -11.50
N VAL A 167 -9.49 4.53 -12.77
CA VAL A 167 -10.17 3.80 -13.85
C VAL A 167 -9.13 3.28 -14.84
N VAL A 168 -9.11 1.98 -15.05
CA VAL A 168 -8.31 1.33 -16.08
C VAL A 168 -9.07 1.35 -17.39
N ARG A 169 -8.47 1.83 -18.45
CA ARG A 169 -9.09 1.91 -19.77
C ARG A 169 -8.13 1.48 -20.89
N ALA A 170 -8.69 1.01 -22.00
CA ALA A 170 -7.91 0.69 -23.17
C ALA A 170 -7.48 1.96 -23.91
N LYS A 171 -6.19 2.09 -24.23
CA LYS A 171 -5.63 3.24 -24.97
C LYS A 171 -6.25 3.40 -26.37
N ALA A 172 -6.53 2.27 -27.02
CA ALA A 172 -7.10 2.25 -28.38
C ALA A 172 -8.61 2.50 -28.40
N ASP A 173 -9.32 2.19 -27.29
CA ASP A 173 -10.76 2.33 -27.17
C ASP A 173 -11.13 2.71 -25.72
N PRO A 174 -11.18 4.00 -25.40
CA PRO A 174 -11.48 4.48 -24.04
C PRO A 174 -12.87 4.11 -23.51
N SER A 175 -13.78 3.60 -24.36
CA SER A 175 -15.07 3.09 -23.93
C SER A 175 -14.94 1.77 -23.16
N LYS A 176 -13.90 0.97 -23.48
CA LYS A 176 -13.50 -0.23 -22.74
C LYS A 176 -12.77 0.17 -21.48
N LYS A 177 -13.47 0.25 -20.37
CA LYS A 177 -12.93 0.68 -19.08
C LYS A 177 -13.53 -0.09 -17.93
N VAL A 178 -12.82 -0.10 -16.79
CA VAL A 178 -13.25 -0.68 -15.53
C VAL A 178 -12.60 0.09 -14.38
N SER A 179 -13.36 0.42 -13.35
CA SER A 179 -12.85 1.09 -12.16
C SER A 179 -12.17 0.11 -11.19
N TYR A 180 -11.31 0.63 -10.32
CA TYR A 180 -10.73 -0.15 -9.24
C TYR A 180 -11.81 -0.77 -8.33
N GLY A 181 -12.86 0.00 -8.01
CA GLY A 181 -13.97 -0.50 -7.22
C GLY A 181 -14.68 -1.69 -7.86
N GLU A 182 -14.94 -1.64 -9.19
CA GLU A 182 -15.54 -2.76 -9.91
C GLU A 182 -14.63 -4.00 -10.01
N LEU A 183 -13.31 -3.81 -9.95
CA LEU A 183 -12.33 -4.92 -9.94
C LEU A 183 -12.29 -5.60 -8.58
N THR A 184 -12.43 -4.84 -7.51
CA THR A 184 -12.30 -5.29 -6.12
C THR A 184 -13.63 -5.73 -5.50
N ALA A 185 -14.77 -5.30 -6.06
CA ALA A 185 -16.10 -5.60 -5.55
C ALA A 185 -16.33 -7.10 -5.37
N GLY A 186 -16.71 -7.50 -4.14
CA GLY A 186 -17.00 -8.90 -3.79
C GLY A 186 -15.79 -9.84 -3.79
N LYS A 187 -14.57 -9.33 -3.98
CA LYS A 187 -13.35 -10.12 -4.02
C LYS A 187 -12.47 -9.80 -2.82
N LYS A 188 -11.84 -10.82 -2.28
CA LYS A 188 -10.72 -10.69 -1.36
C LYS A 188 -9.45 -11.02 -2.13
N ILE A 189 -8.62 -10.04 -2.37
CA ILE A 189 -7.38 -10.18 -3.11
C ILE A 189 -6.23 -9.88 -2.16
N GLU A 190 -5.44 -10.90 -1.87
CA GLU A 190 -4.20 -10.76 -1.12
C GLU A 190 -3.05 -10.96 -2.09
N ARG A 191 -2.11 -10.02 -2.12
CA ARG A 191 -0.90 -10.14 -2.92
C ARG A 191 0.33 -9.91 -2.06
N LYS A 192 1.34 -10.71 -2.31
CA LYS A 192 2.70 -10.53 -1.80
C LYS A 192 3.51 -9.82 -2.87
N LEU A 193 4.32 -8.84 -2.44
CA LEU A 193 5.36 -8.30 -3.31
C LEU A 193 6.33 -9.42 -3.70
N THR A 194 6.37 -9.76 -4.96
CA THR A 194 7.27 -10.79 -5.51
C THR A 194 8.50 -10.23 -6.19
N GLY A 195 8.62 -8.89 -6.25
CA GLY A 195 9.75 -8.20 -6.89
C GLY A 195 9.67 -6.67 -6.72
N PRO A 196 10.65 -5.95 -7.23
CA PRO A 196 10.60 -4.49 -7.23
C PRO A 196 9.46 -4.04 -8.15
N ALA A 197 8.43 -3.42 -7.57
CA ALA A 197 7.39 -2.77 -8.36
C ALA A 197 8.00 -1.63 -9.20
N ALA A 198 7.50 -1.46 -10.41
CA ALA A 198 7.87 -0.32 -11.24
C ALA A 198 7.20 0.95 -10.70
N VAL A 199 7.90 1.65 -9.81
CA VAL A 199 7.47 2.96 -9.30
C VAL A 199 7.60 4.03 -10.37
N GLU A 200 6.71 5.02 -10.33
CA GLU A 200 6.77 6.16 -11.24
C GLU A 200 8.04 6.98 -11.05
N LYS A 201 8.55 7.54 -12.13
CA LYS A 201 9.70 8.45 -12.06
C LYS A 201 9.24 9.80 -11.54
N VAL A 202 10.12 10.48 -10.81
CA VAL A 202 9.82 11.79 -10.20
C VAL A 202 9.37 12.83 -11.23
N GLU A 203 9.91 12.74 -12.44
CA GLU A 203 9.57 13.62 -13.56
C GLU A 203 8.11 13.44 -14.06
N GLN A 204 7.48 12.32 -13.71
CA GLN A 204 6.11 11.98 -14.09
C GLN A 204 5.09 12.39 -13.01
N PHE A 205 5.55 12.88 -11.86
CA PHE A 205 4.68 13.24 -10.76
C PHE A 205 3.73 14.38 -11.11
N THR A 206 2.46 14.19 -10.78
CA THR A 206 1.37 15.14 -11.04
C THR A 206 0.78 15.73 -9.76
N LEU A 207 0.91 15.03 -8.64
CA LEU A 207 0.38 15.43 -7.31
C LEU A 207 1.49 15.87 -6.37
N VAL A 208 2.59 15.11 -6.31
CA VAL A 208 3.74 15.43 -5.45
C VAL A 208 4.45 16.67 -5.99
N GLY A 209 4.76 17.62 -5.10
CA GLY A 209 5.35 18.91 -5.48
C GLY A 209 4.34 19.99 -5.85
N ARG A 210 3.05 19.71 -5.84
CA ARG A 210 2.00 20.71 -6.01
C ARG A 210 1.41 21.13 -4.67
N THR A 211 0.93 22.36 -4.59
CA THR A 211 0.24 22.86 -3.39
C THR A 211 -1.02 22.06 -3.12
N GLN A 212 -1.10 21.50 -1.93
CA GLN A 212 -2.26 20.76 -1.43
C GLN A 212 -2.72 21.37 -0.10
N ALA A 213 -4.03 21.35 0.13
CA ALA A 213 -4.56 21.69 1.43
C ALA A 213 -4.06 20.68 2.48
N ARG A 214 -3.62 21.14 3.64
CA ARG A 214 -3.27 20.30 4.77
C ARG A 214 -4.52 19.56 5.27
N ARG A 215 -4.36 18.29 5.55
CA ARG A 215 -5.38 17.44 6.20
C ARG A 215 -5.15 17.38 7.70
#